data_012df5811bb7c9dc419ff309c7779d13
#
_entry.id   012df5811bb7c9dc419ff309c7779d13
#
_cell.length_a   1.000
_cell.length_b   1.000
_cell.length_c   1.000
_cell.angle_alpha   90.00
_cell.angle_beta   90.00
_cell.angle_gamma   90.00
#
_symmetry.space_group_name_H-M   'P 1'
#
loop_
_entity.id
_entity.type
_entity.pdbx_description
1 polymer ?
#
loop_
_entity_poly.entity_id
_entity_poly.type
_entity_poly.pdbx_seq_one_letter_code
_entity_poly.pdbx_strand_id
1 'polypeptide(L)'
;MQRDDDKNCNVTATVGADDLQTTDVDHKLQPYDEEVDKLIEWLRDMPHLPNITDRAWLRNCFIGRKLRIERTKESLDGYFCCRSLIDEFFGVRDPLGDDVQTAMRKTWFGFSSNLTDEGYQVIVTRNLTDEDVPGRYLDQWTKYFYMCIDWNLKRQTVNGVIIIYDMATTNKNELLTQVTPNFLRKSLQCSTFFPYKLIQVHFINVPSYAAVVFNILKSLVPKKIQSRIFMHNNPSDVLQHIKKECIPSDLGGCDKSIKELGELCKENIVAEREMFMNGILSLKADMDKKPKDTNSNEQSELFGFDGNFKQLNID
;
A
#
# COMPACT_ATOMS: atom_id res chain seq x y z
N MET A 1 -30.03 -33.82 -8.65
CA MET A 1 -29.68 -33.21 -9.94
C MET A 1 -28.70 -32.10 -9.62
N GLN A 2 -27.46 -32.51 -9.30
CA GLN A 2 -26.32 -31.64 -9.02
C GLN A 2 -25.79 -31.14 -10.38
N ARG A 3 -25.71 -29.84 -10.57
CA ARG A 3 -25.06 -29.25 -11.74
C ARG A 3 -23.58 -29.09 -11.44
N ASP A 4 -22.75 -29.70 -12.24
CA ASP A 4 -21.32 -29.51 -12.37
C ASP A 4 -21.07 -28.07 -12.93
N ASP A 5 -20.71 -27.13 -12.06
CA ASP A 5 -20.19 -25.82 -12.44
C ASP A 5 -18.69 -25.68 -12.13
N ASP A 6 -17.98 -26.79 -12.05
CA ASP A 6 -16.54 -26.86 -11.86
C ASP A 6 -15.81 -27.12 -13.18
N LYS A 7 -15.55 -26.09 -13.97
CA LYS A 7 -14.42 -26.06 -14.94
C LYS A 7 -14.51 -24.80 -15.82
N ASN A 8 -13.91 -23.71 -15.36
CA ASN A 8 -13.28 -22.75 -16.28
C ASN A 8 -12.43 -21.72 -15.56
N CYS A 9 -11.38 -22.17 -14.87
CA CYS A 9 -10.27 -21.30 -14.48
C CYS A 9 -9.12 -21.58 -15.48
N ASN A 10 -9.08 -20.88 -16.58
CA ASN A 10 -7.92 -20.90 -17.47
C ASN A 10 -6.80 -20.06 -16.84
N VAL A 11 -5.85 -20.71 -16.21
CA VAL A 11 -4.59 -20.14 -15.75
C VAL A 11 -3.67 -20.01 -16.96
N THR A 12 -3.51 -18.81 -17.50
CA THR A 12 -2.44 -18.52 -18.46
C THR A 12 -1.11 -18.41 -17.74
N ALA A 13 -0.17 -19.23 -18.17
CA ALA A 13 1.10 -19.48 -17.51
C ALA A 13 2.01 -18.24 -17.41
N THR A 14 2.65 -18.15 -16.26
CA THR A 14 3.90 -17.50 -15.86
C THR A 14 4.86 -17.17 -16.99
N VAL A 15 5.25 -15.91 -17.07
CA VAL A 15 6.50 -15.49 -17.72
C VAL A 15 7.64 -15.75 -16.75
N GLY A 16 8.53 -16.66 -17.11
CA GLY A 16 9.72 -17.02 -16.34
C GLY A 16 10.74 -15.89 -16.28
N ALA A 17 11.39 -15.77 -15.15
CA ALA A 17 12.59 -14.98 -14.99
C ALA A 17 13.77 -15.76 -15.55
N ASP A 18 14.18 -15.44 -16.77
CA ASP A 18 15.56 -15.65 -17.25
C ASP A 18 15.78 -14.90 -18.57
N ASP A 19 16.98 -14.34 -18.68
CA ASP A 19 17.59 -13.64 -19.82
C ASP A 19 17.65 -12.11 -19.74
N LEU A 20 18.52 -11.62 -18.85
CA LEU A 20 19.18 -10.32 -19.01
C LEU A 20 20.45 -10.47 -19.84
N GLN A 21 20.33 -10.53 -21.15
CA GLN A 21 21.42 -10.19 -22.05
C GLN A 21 21.39 -8.69 -22.31
N THR A 22 22.47 -8.02 -21.91
CA THR A 22 22.78 -6.64 -22.26
C THR A 22 23.02 -6.53 -23.77
N THR A 23 22.02 -6.05 -24.50
CA THR A 23 22.21 -5.57 -25.87
C THR A 23 21.84 -4.09 -25.91
N ASP A 24 22.61 -3.32 -26.69
CA ASP A 24 22.34 -1.92 -27.03
C ASP A 24 20.85 -1.72 -27.35
N VAL A 25 20.11 -1.17 -26.40
CA VAL A 25 18.69 -0.93 -26.58
C VAL A 25 18.55 0.44 -27.23
N ASP A 26 18.20 0.42 -28.54
CA ASP A 26 17.52 1.51 -29.20
C ASP A 26 16.58 2.20 -28.19
N HIS A 27 16.83 3.46 -27.86
CA HIS A 27 15.98 4.27 -26.95
C HIS A 27 14.61 4.51 -27.58
N LYS A 28 13.78 3.49 -27.67
CA LYS A 28 12.35 3.70 -27.93
C LYS A 28 11.79 4.45 -26.72
N LEU A 29 11.37 5.70 -26.94
CA LEU A 29 10.69 6.52 -25.93
C LEU A 29 9.58 5.69 -25.29
N GLN A 30 9.70 5.50 -23.98
CA GLN A 30 8.67 4.82 -23.19
C GLN A 30 7.51 5.80 -22.94
N PRO A 31 6.28 5.31 -22.74
CA PRO A 31 5.17 6.19 -22.39
C PRO A 31 5.51 7.14 -21.25
N TYR A 32 5.18 8.43 -21.40
CA TYR A 32 5.37 9.48 -20.38
C TYR A 32 6.82 9.84 -20.05
N ASP A 33 7.77 9.60 -20.95
CA ASP A 33 9.18 9.91 -20.70
C ASP A 33 9.42 11.41 -20.46
N GLU A 34 8.73 12.29 -21.18
CA GLU A 34 8.82 13.75 -20.98
C GLU A 34 8.33 14.18 -19.58
N GLU A 35 7.25 13.61 -19.08
CA GLU A 35 6.73 13.88 -17.76
C GLU A 35 7.65 13.34 -16.66
N VAL A 36 8.26 12.18 -16.90
CA VAL A 36 9.26 11.59 -16.01
C VAL A 36 10.51 12.47 -15.95
N ASP A 37 10.97 13.03 -17.06
CA ASP A 37 12.09 13.99 -17.09
C ASP A 37 11.77 15.24 -16.25
N LYS A 38 10.59 15.82 -16.40
CA LYS A 38 10.12 16.94 -15.58
C LYS A 38 10.08 16.62 -14.08
N LEU A 39 9.73 15.37 -13.72
CA LEU A 39 9.75 14.92 -12.32
C LEU A 39 11.18 14.79 -11.79
N ILE A 40 12.11 14.26 -12.59
CA ILE A 40 13.53 14.14 -12.23
C ILE A 40 14.16 15.52 -12.02
N GLU A 41 13.91 16.47 -12.93
CA GLU A 41 14.38 17.86 -12.82
C GLU A 41 13.83 18.50 -11.55
N TRP A 42 12.52 18.40 -11.32
CA TRP A 42 11.89 18.94 -10.13
C TRP A 42 12.46 18.34 -8.83
N LEU A 43 12.68 17.02 -8.76
CA LEU A 43 13.29 16.38 -7.58
C LEU A 43 14.70 16.89 -7.31
N ARG A 44 15.49 17.17 -8.37
CA ARG A 44 16.83 17.74 -8.25
C ARG A 44 16.82 19.15 -7.64
N ASP A 45 15.78 19.93 -7.97
CA ASP A 45 15.62 21.31 -7.50
C ASP A 45 15.07 21.38 -6.06
N MET A 46 14.56 20.29 -5.51
CA MET A 46 14.01 20.22 -4.15
C MET A 46 15.08 19.80 -3.15
N PRO A 47 15.64 20.73 -2.33
CA PRO A 47 16.81 20.45 -1.48
C PRO A 47 16.52 19.40 -0.38
N HIS A 48 15.26 19.23 0.01
CA HIS A 48 14.84 18.31 1.05
C HIS A 48 14.44 16.94 0.52
N LEU A 49 14.23 16.77 -0.79
CA LEU A 49 13.82 15.51 -1.38
C LEU A 49 15.03 14.71 -1.87
N PRO A 50 14.97 13.37 -1.83
CA PRO A 50 16.02 12.55 -2.40
C PRO A 50 16.05 12.70 -3.93
N ASN A 51 17.28 12.73 -4.48
CA ASN A 51 17.48 12.75 -5.93
C ASN A 51 17.20 11.37 -6.52
N ILE A 52 16.07 11.21 -7.18
CA ILE A 52 15.63 9.94 -7.77
C ILE A 52 15.72 10.02 -9.29
N THR A 53 16.43 9.05 -9.86
CA THR A 53 16.61 8.89 -11.31
C THR A 53 15.96 7.62 -11.86
N ASP A 54 15.31 6.82 -11.01
CA ASP A 54 14.61 5.59 -11.40
C ASP A 54 13.34 5.91 -12.21
N ARG A 55 13.50 5.91 -13.52
CA ARG A 55 12.44 6.28 -14.47
C ARG A 55 11.21 5.37 -14.37
N ALA A 56 11.42 4.08 -14.17
CA ALA A 56 10.32 3.11 -14.08
C ALA A 56 9.48 3.36 -12.82
N TRP A 57 10.14 3.60 -11.68
CA TRP A 57 9.45 3.92 -10.43
C TRP A 57 8.69 5.26 -10.52
N LEU A 58 9.30 6.31 -11.08
CA LEU A 58 8.65 7.60 -11.25
C LEU A 58 7.45 7.51 -12.20
N ARG A 59 7.54 6.72 -13.27
CA ARG A 59 6.43 6.44 -14.18
C ARG A 59 5.26 5.76 -13.44
N ASN A 60 5.54 4.78 -12.59
CA ASN A 60 4.52 4.12 -11.78
C ASN A 60 3.83 5.11 -10.83
N CYS A 61 4.59 6.00 -10.20
CA CYS A 61 4.04 7.10 -9.37
C CYS A 61 3.13 8.03 -10.19
N PHE A 62 3.56 8.42 -11.39
CA PHE A 62 2.79 9.31 -12.27
C PHE A 62 1.46 8.68 -12.71
N ILE A 63 1.49 7.41 -13.11
CA ILE A 63 0.29 6.63 -13.46
C ILE A 63 -0.64 6.52 -12.23
N GLY A 64 -0.10 6.18 -11.07
CA GLY A 64 -0.85 6.09 -9.82
C GLY A 64 -1.53 7.40 -9.41
N ARG A 65 -0.99 8.56 -9.85
CA ARG A 65 -1.56 9.91 -9.65
C ARG A 65 -2.37 10.42 -10.85
N LYS A 66 -2.90 9.48 -11.68
CA LYS A 66 -3.81 9.76 -12.80
C LYS A 66 -3.18 10.67 -13.86
N LEU A 67 -1.91 10.51 -14.14
CA LEU A 67 -1.15 11.29 -15.13
C LEU A 67 -1.20 12.81 -14.89
N ARG A 68 -1.16 13.22 -13.62
CA ARG A 68 -1.20 14.64 -13.21
C ARG A 68 0.10 15.00 -12.51
N ILE A 69 0.95 15.77 -13.21
CA ILE A 69 2.32 16.08 -12.75
C ILE A 69 2.33 16.78 -11.39
N GLU A 70 1.48 17.79 -11.17
CA GLU A 70 1.45 18.53 -9.91
C GLU A 70 0.98 17.65 -8.74
N ARG A 71 0.00 16.77 -8.96
CA ARG A 71 -0.41 15.78 -7.95
C ARG A 71 0.66 14.74 -7.67
N THR A 72 1.48 14.42 -8.67
CA THR A 72 2.61 13.50 -8.49
C THR A 72 3.67 14.15 -7.63
N LYS A 73 4.03 15.41 -7.89
CA LYS A 73 4.96 16.20 -7.09
C LYS A 73 4.50 16.31 -5.64
N GLU A 74 3.26 16.73 -5.42
CA GLU A 74 2.64 16.83 -4.09
C GLU A 74 2.68 15.48 -3.35
N SER A 75 2.36 14.40 -4.06
CA SER A 75 2.40 13.05 -3.51
C SER A 75 3.81 12.62 -3.15
N LEU A 76 4.81 12.88 -3.98
CA LEU A 76 6.20 12.50 -3.73
C LEU A 76 6.77 13.29 -2.54
N ASP A 77 6.49 14.60 -2.44
CA ASP A 77 6.87 15.41 -1.29
C ASP A 77 6.30 14.80 0.00
N GLY A 78 4.98 14.64 0.08
CA GLY A 78 4.34 14.08 1.26
C GLY A 78 4.79 12.64 1.58
N TYR A 79 5.01 11.80 0.57
CA TYR A 79 5.48 10.44 0.73
C TYR A 79 6.86 10.36 1.40
N PHE A 80 7.83 11.17 0.97
CA PHE A 80 9.16 11.20 1.58
C PHE A 80 9.17 11.90 2.94
N CYS A 81 8.34 12.94 3.12
CA CYS A 81 8.17 13.58 4.42
C CYS A 81 7.55 12.62 5.45
N CYS A 82 6.50 11.86 5.10
CA CYS A 82 5.92 10.86 6.00
C CYS A 82 6.96 9.82 6.44
N ARG A 83 7.86 9.41 5.55
CA ARG A 83 8.95 8.48 5.86
C ARG A 83 9.95 9.02 6.87
N SER A 84 10.16 10.33 6.89
CA SER A 84 11.04 10.98 7.87
C SER A 84 10.36 11.21 9.21
N LEU A 85 9.05 11.50 9.20
CA LEU A 85 8.32 11.95 10.39
C LEU A 85 7.65 10.83 11.17
N ILE A 86 7.38 9.67 10.55
CA ILE A 86 6.62 8.56 11.16
C ILE A 86 7.54 7.35 11.28
N ASP A 87 8.43 7.40 12.26
CA ASP A 87 9.47 6.37 12.44
C ASP A 87 8.89 4.98 12.76
N GLU A 88 7.77 4.90 13.47
CA GLU A 88 7.09 3.64 13.77
C GLU A 88 6.65 2.88 12.51
N PHE A 89 6.37 3.57 11.39
CA PHE A 89 6.00 2.95 10.12
C PHE A 89 7.16 2.85 9.14
N PHE A 90 8.11 3.80 9.21
CA PHE A 90 9.16 3.96 8.20
C PHE A 90 10.58 4.04 8.79
N GLY A 91 10.78 3.66 10.04
CA GLY A 91 12.11 3.55 10.66
C GLY A 91 13.01 2.57 9.91
N VAL A 92 13.82 1.81 10.60
CA VAL A 92 14.60 0.73 9.97
C VAL A 92 13.64 -0.32 9.44
N ARG A 93 13.67 -0.58 8.13
CA ARG A 93 12.80 -1.52 7.43
C ARG A 93 13.60 -2.72 6.92
N ASP A 94 14.31 -3.38 7.84
CA ASP A 94 15.01 -4.62 7.54
C ASP A 94 14.03 -5.79 7.49
N PRO A 95 13.86 -6.48 6.35
CA PRO A 95 13.05 -7.68 6.27
C PRO A 95 13.45 -8.79 7.26
N LEU A 96 14.68 -8.78 7.74
CA LEU A 96 15.18 -9.73 8.76
C LEU A 96 15.12 -9.17 10.18
N GLY A 97 14.70 -7.93 10.37
CA GLY A 97 14.51 -7.31 11.69
C GLY A 97 13.35 -7.95 12.47
N ASP A 98 13.47 -7.99 13.80
CA ASP A 98 12.53 -8.70 14.69
C ASP A 98 11.09 -8.20 14.55
N ASP A 99 10.88 -6.90 14.35
CA ASP A 99 9.57 -6.29 14.18
C ASP A 99 8.91 -6.70 12.86
N VAL A 100 9.66 -6.67 11.75
CA VAL A 100 9.15 -7.12 10.44
C VAL A 100 8.94 -8.62 10.43
N GLN A 101 9.87 -9.41 10.98
CA GLN A 101 9.73 -10.85 11.13
C GLN A 101 8.51 -11.24 11.99
N THR A 102 8.22 -10.47 13.04
CA THR A 102 7.02 -10.69 13.87
C THR A 102 5.75 -10.44 13.06
N ALA A 103 5.68 -9.37 12.28
CA ALA A 103 4.55 -9.11 11.39
C ALA A 103 4.41 -10.21 10.33
N MET A 104 5.50 -10.65 9.72
CA MET A 104 5.50 -11.73 8.72
C MET A 104 5.04 -13.07 9.30
N ARG A 105 5.39 -13.39 10.56
CA ARG A 105 4.91 -14.62 11.21
C ARG A 105 3.42 -14.58 11.55
N LYS A 106 2.88 -13.39 11.82
CA LYS A 106 1.50 -13.22 12.27
C LYS A 106 0.53 -12.86 11.14
N THR A 107 1.01 -12.47 9.97
CA THR A 107 0.15 -11.98 8.88
C THR A 107 0.58 -12.55 7.53
N TRP A 108 -0.39 -12.99 6.75
CA TRP A 108 -0.25 -13.07 5.30
C TRP A 108 -0.67 -11.75 4.66
N PHE A 109 0.17 -11.29 3.76
CA PHE A 109 -0.07 -10.13 2.93
C PHE A 109 0.29 -10.51 1.49
N GLY A 110 -0.68 -10.52 0.60
CA GLY A 110 -0.50 -11.03 -0.75
C GLY A 110 -1.07 -10.10 -1.82
N PHE A 111 -0.52 -10.21 -3.01
CA PHE A 111 -0.99 -9.55 -4.22
C PHE A 111 -1.60 -10.58 -5.15
N SER A 112 -2.77 -10.29 -5.73
CA SER A 112 -3.38 -11.17 -6.72
C SER A 112 -2.43 -11.43 -7.89
N SER A 113 -2.48 -12.64 -8.44
CA SER A 113 -1.66 -13.03 -9.60
C SER A 113 -2.04 -12.25 -10.86
N ASN A 114 -3.29 -11.78 -10.95
CA ASN A 114 -3.83 -11.05 -12.09
C ASN A 114 -4.29 -9.65 -11.68
N LEU A 115 -4.25 -8.71 -12.63
CA LEU A 115 -4.92 -7.41 -12.49
C LEU A 115 -6.39 -7.52 -12.91
N THR A 116 -7.23 -6.61 -12.42
CA THR A 116 -8.60 -6.44 -12.95
C THR A 116 -8.54 -5.90 -14.37
N ASP A 117 -9.68 -5.92 -15.08
CA ASP A 117 -9.76 -5.42 -16.46
C ASP A 117 -9.41 -3.92 -16.56
N GLU A 118 -9.62 -3.17 -15.47
CA GLU A 118 -9.21 -1.76 -15.37
C GLU A 118 -7.74 -1.58 -14.98
N GLY A 119 -6.99 -2.66 -14.80
CA GLY A 119 -5.59 -2.64 -14.38
C GLY A 119 -5.39 -2.36 -12.88
N TYR A 120 -6.34 -2.75 -12.02
CA TYR A 120 -6.18 -2.62 -10.57
C TYR A 120 -5.56 -3.88 -9.97
N GLN A 121 -4.63 -3.68 -9.02
CA GLN A 121 -4.08 -4.77 -8.21
C GLN A 121 -5.00 -5.04 -7.02
N VAL A 122 -5.36 -6.28 -6.82
CA VAL A 122 -6.04 -6.73 -5.59
C VAL A 122 -4.99 -7.14 -4.57
N ILE A 123 -5.14 -6.62 -3.36
CA ILE A 123 -4.26 -6.89 -2.22
C ILE A 123 -5.11 -7.55 -1.16
N VAL A 124 -4.65 -8.66 -0.61
CA VAL A 124 -5.34 -9.36 0.48
C VAL A 124 -4.44 -9.43 1.70
N THR A 125 -5.02 -9.23 2.89
CA THR A 125 -4.32 -9.43 4.16
C THR A 125 -5.21 -10.15 5.16
N ARG A 126 -4.61 -11.11 5.89
CA ARG A 126 -5.24 -11.92 6.95
C ARG A 126 -4.23 -12.17 8.06
N ASN A 127 -4.62 -11.93 9.32
CA ASN A 127 -3.82 -12.41 10.44
C ASN A 127 -3.92 -13.95 10.53
N LEU A 128 -2.84 -14.59 10.98
CA LEU A 128 -2.74 -16.05 11.13
C LEU A 128 -3.21 -16.53 12.50
N THR A 129 -3.10 -15.68 13.50
CA THR A 129 -3.44 -15.94 14.90
C THR A 129 -3.99 -14.67 15.54
N ASP A 130 -4.84 -14.85 16.54
CA ASP A 130 -5.34 -13.80 17.43
C ASP A 130 -4.54 -13.69 18.74
N GLU A 131 -3.42 -14.42 18.86
CA GLU A 131 -2.54 -14.33 20.01
C GLU A 131 -1.91 -12.94 20.15
N ASP A 132 -1.80 -12.45 21.38
CA ASP A 132 -1.06 -11.22 21.67
C ASP A 132 0.43 -11.37 21.36
N VAL A 133 1.03 -10.32 20.83
CA VAL A 133 2.48 -10.23 20.68
C VAL A 133 3.03 -9.06 21.50
N PRO A 134 4.28 -9.15 21.97
CA PRO A 134 4.89 -8.06 22.71
C PRO A 134 4.96 -6.77 21.90
N GLY A 135 4.71 -5.63 22.56
CA GLY A 135 4.81 -4.31 21.97
C GLY A 135 3.58 -3.88 21.16
N ARG A 136 3.80 -2.97 20.23
CA ARG A 136 2.72 -2.43 19.38
C ARG A 136 2.70 -3.18 18.04
N TYR A 137 2.00 -4.31 18.02
CA TYR A 137 1.89 -5.14 16.82
C TYR A 137 1.38 -4.36 15.59
N LEU A 138 0.44 -3.45 15.79
CA LEU A 138 -0.17 -2.69 14.72
C LEU A 138 0.85 -1.76 14.01
N ASP A 139 1.86 -1.25 14.73
CA ASP A 139 2.95 -0.48 14.13
C ASP A 139 3.85 -1.40 13.28
N GLN A 140 4.18 -2.60 13.79
CA GLN A 140 4.97 -3.61 13.06
C GLN A 140 4.23 -4.11 11.82
N TRP A 141 2.93 -4.38 11.95
CA TRP A 141 2.05 -4.73 10.84
C TRP A 141 2.01 -3.63 9.77
N THR A 142 1.86 -2.37 10.19
CA THR A 142 1.81 -1.21 9.28
C THR A 142 3.14 -1.00 8.58
N LYS A 143 4.27 -1.17 9.28
CA LYS A 143 5.61 -1.15 8.68
C LYS A 143 5.71 -2.20 7.55
N TYR A 144 5.37 -3.45 7.84
CA TYR A 144 5.39 -4.52 6.86
C TYR A 144 4.41 -4.27 5.70
N PHE A 145 3.21 -3.77 5.99
CA PHE A 145 2.23 -3.36 4.98
C PHE A 145 2.83 -2.35 3.98
N TYR A 146 3.45 -1.27 4.47
CA TYR A 146 4.07 -0.28 3.58
C TYR A 146 5.31 -0.83 2.86
N MET A 147 6.05 -1.77 3.44
CA MET A 147 7.13 -2.46 2.72
C MET A 147 6.58 -3.23 1.51
N CYS A 148 5.51 -3.99 1.69
CA CYS A 148 4.88 -4.74 0.61
C CYS A 148 4.35 -3.81 -0.50
N ILE A 149 3.67 -2.73 -0.13
CA ILE A 149 3.14 -1.75 -1.10
C ILE A 149 4.26 -1.05 -1.86
N ASP A 150 5.33 -0.62 -1.17
CA ASP A 150 6.51 0.01 -1.78
C ASP A 150 7.20 -0.94 -2.76
N TRP A 151 7.37 -2.20 -2.38
CA TRP A 151 7.92 -3.22 -3.25
C TRP A 151 7.08 -3.41 -4.52
N ASN A 152 5.75 -3.50 -4.38
CA ASN A 152 4.86 -3.64 -5.53
C ASN A 152 4.92 -2.41 -6.45
N LEU A 153 4.92 -1.19 -5.89
CA LEU A 153 5.05 0.07 -6.64
C LEU A 153 6.34 0.10 -7.48
N LYS A 154 7.43 -0.48 -6.96
CA LYS A 154 8.70 -0.56 -7.69
C LYS A 154 8.64 -1.54 -8.85
N ARG A 155 7.93 -2.65 -8.72
CA ARG A 155 7.99 -3.78 -9.64
C ARG A 155 6.87 -3.78 -10.69
N GLN A 156 5.72 -3.21 -10.40
CA GLN A 156 4.54 -3.35 -11.25
C GLN A 156 3.81 -2.02 -11.46
N THR A 157 3.49 -1.75 -12.72
CA THR A 157 2.61 -0.65 -13.09
C THR A 157 1.16 -1.04 -12.86
N VAL A 158 0.44 -0.26 -12.04
CA VAL A 158 -0.98 -0.49 -11.75
C VAL A 158 -1.77 0.82 -11.80
N ASN A 159 -3.01 0.77 -12.27
CA ASN A 159 -3.92 1.92 -12.33
C ASN A 159 -4.55 2.26 -10.96
N GLY A 160 -4.38 1.40 -9.98
CA GLY A 160 -4.87 1.57 -8.63
C GLY A 160 -4.88 0.27 -7.85
N VAL A 161 -5.28 0.34 -6.59
CA VAL A 161 -5.31 -0.82 -5.69
C VAL A 161 -6.69 -1.00 -5.06
N ILE A 162 -7.09 -2.27 -4.90
CA ILE A 162 -8.25 -2.70 -4.12
C ILE A 162 -7.69 -3.54 -2.96
N ILE A 163 -8.12 -3.26 -1.73
CA ILE A 163 -7.60 -3.94 -0.56
C ILE A 163 -8.70 -4.78 0.09
N ILE A 164 -8.42 -6.04 0.39
CA ILE A 164 -9.30 -6.94 1.15
C ILE A 164 -8.63 -7.20 2.51
N TYR A 165 -9.28 -6.74 3.57
CA TYR A 165 -8.91 -7.04 4.95
C TYR A 165 -9.77 -8.19 5.47
N ASP A 166 -9.19 -9.36 5.65
CA ASP A 166 -9.86 -10.47 6.31
C ASP A 166 -9.62 -10.41 7.82
N MET A 167 -10.69 -10.14 8.55
CA MET A 167 -10.65 -9.90 9.99
C MET A 167 -10.98 -11.16 10.82
N ALA A 168 -11.04 -12.36 10.22
CA ALA A 168 -11.44 -13.60 10.90
C ALA A 168 -10.62 -13.90 12.17
N THR A 169 -9.32 -13.60 12.15
CA THR A 169 -8.37 -13.84 13.25
C THR A 169 -7.82 -12.52 13.82
N THR A 170 -8.62 -11.44 13.77
CA THR A 170 -8.19 -10.16 14.34
C THR A 170 -8.22 -10.23 15.86
N ASN A 171 -7.08 -9.94 16.50
CA ASN A 171 -6.99 -9.86 17.94
C ASN A 171 -7.82 -8.67 18.49
N LYS A 172 -8.74 -8.97 19.40
CA LYS A 172 -9.65 -7.97 19.99
C LYS A 172 -8.89 -6.91 20.77
N ASN A 173 -7.94 -7.32 21.59
CA ASN A 173 -7.18 -6.40 22.45
C ASN A 173 -6.34 -5.46 21.59
N GLU A 174 -5.58 -5.98 20.61
CA GLU A 174 -4.80 -5.18 19.68
C GLU A 174 -5.68 -4.17 18.91
N LEU A 175 -6.82 -4.61 18.38
CA LEU A 175 -7.73 -3.74 17.65
C LEU A 175 -8.25 -2.59 18.51
N LEU A 176 -8.72 -2.88 19.72
CA LEU A 176 -9.35 -1.88 20.57
C LEU A 176 -8.36 -0.95 21.30
N THR A 177 -7.13 -1.41 21.56
CA THR A 177 -6.14 -0.62 22.29
C THR A 177 -5.13 0.08 21.39
N GLN A 178 -4.81 -0.50 20.24
CA GLN A 178 -3.76 0.04 19.35
C GLN A 178 -4.31 0.88 18.20
N VAL A 179 -5.57 0.65 17.74
CA VAL A 179 -6.21 1.49 16.72
C VAL A 179 -6.75 2.77 17.38
N THR A 180 -5.84 3.66 17.69
CA THR A 180 -6.17 4.98 18.29
C THR A 180 -6.49 6.01 17.20
N PRO A 181 -7.16 7.14 17.55
CA PRO A 181 -7.33 8.25 16.60
C PRO A 181 -6.01 8.75 16.02
N ASN A 182 -4.94 8.79 16.80
CA ASN A 182 -3.61 9.20 16.32
C ASN A 182 -3.03 8.20 15.32
N PHE A 183 -3.14 6.90 15.58
CA PHE A 183 -2.74 5.86 14.64
C PHE A 183 -3.50 6.00 13.30
N LEU A 184 -4.82 6.16 13.36
CA LEU A 184 -5.65 6.32 12.16
C LEU A 184 -5.29 7.58 11.38
N ARG A 185 -5.01 8.71 12.05
CA ARG A 185 -4.54 9.94 11.39
C ARG A 185 -3.25 9.71 10.62
N LYS A 186 -2.22 9.15 11.27
CA LYS A 186 -0.94 8.82 10.63
C LYS A 186 -1.12 7.90 9.43
N SER A 187 -1.94 6.85 9.56
CA SER A 187 -2.24 5.92 8.48
C SER A 187 -2.97 6.58 7.31
N LEU A 188 -3.96 7.43 7.57
CA LEU A 188 -4.68 8.17 6.55
C LEU A 188 -3.77 9.19 5.84
N GLN A 189 -2.91 9.88 6.57
CA GLN A 189 -1.94 10.81 6.01
C GLN A 189 -0.97 10.08 5.07
N CYS A 190 -0.38 8.97 5.49
CA CYS A 190 0.47 8.15 4.64
C CYS A 190 -0.28 7.68 3.38
N SER A 191 -1.52 7.21 3.54
CA SER A 191 -2.36 6.77 2.42
C SER A 191 -2.69 7.88 1.43
N THR A 192 -2.82 9.12 1.91
CA THR A 192 -3.07 10.30 1.07
C THR A 192 -1.91 10.58 0.13
N PHE A 193 -0.69 10.52 0.65
CA PHE A 193 0.52 10.83 -0.11
C PHE A 193 1.11 9.62 -0.82
N PHE A 194 0.65 8.40 -0.50
CA PHE A 194 1.15 7.21 -1.19
C PHE A 194 0.80 7.28 -2.69
N PRO A 195 1.77 7.07 -3.60
CA PRO A 195 1.57 7.30 -5.04
C PRO A 195 0.73 6.20 -5.75
N TYR A 196 -0.23 5.63 -5.04
CA TYR A 196 -1.25 4.76 -5.58
C TYR A 196 -2.64 5.39 -5.48
N LYS A 197 -3.50 5.04 -6.43
CA LYS A 197 -4.94 5.33 -6.34
C LYS A 197 -5.63 4.22 -5.56
N LEU A 198 -6.16 4.53 -4.37
CA LEU A 198 -7.03 3.62 -3.64
C LEU A 198 -8.41 3.60 -4.32
N ILE A 199 -8.81 2.42 -4.81
CA ILE A 199 -10.08 2.21 -5.52
C ILE A 199 -11.16 1.82 -4.53
N GLN A 200 -10.94 0.71 -3.80
CA GLN A 200 -11.89 0.14 -2.85
C GLN A 200 -11.14 -0.51 -1.67
N VAL A 201 -11.80 -0.55 -0.53
CA VAL A 201 -11.37 -1.30 0.66
C VAL A 201 -12.53 -2.18 1.09
N HIS A 202 -12.31 -3.47 1.16
CA HIS A 202 -13.28 -4.48 1.56
C HIS A 202 -12.86 -5.09 2.89
N PHE A 203 -13.73 -5.00 3.89
CA PHE A 203 -13.58 -5.69 5.16
C PHE A 203 -14.51 -6.90 5.16
N ILE A 204 -13.96 -8.09 5.40
CA ILE A 204 -14.69 -9.36 5.49
C ILE A 204 -14.46 -9.99 6.87
N ASN A 205 -15.36 -10.86 7.30
CA ASN A 205 -15.32 -11.50 8.62
C ASN A 205 -15.19 -10.49 9.77
N VAL A 206 -15.89 -9.36 9.66
CA VAL A 206 -15.78 -8.24 10.62
C VAL A 206 -16.36 -8.65 11.98
N PRO A 207 -15.54 -8.68 13.05
CA PRO A 207 -16.06 -9.01 14.37
C PRO A 207 -16.92 -7.88 14.95
N SER A 208 -17.93 -8.21 15.75
CA SER A 208 -18.88 -7.22 16.31
C SER A 208 -18.20 -6.11 17.12
N TYR A 209 -17.09 -6.40 17.79
CA TYR A 209 -16.32 -5.41 18.57
C TYR A 209 -15.59 -4.39 17.70
N ALA A 210 -15.43 -4.63 16.40
CA ALA A 210 -14.79 -3.68 15.49
C ALA A 210 -15.63 -2.43 15.20
N ALA A 211 -16.93 -2.42 15.52
CA ALA A 211 -17.82 -1.30 15.28
C ALA A 211 -17.30 0.04 15.85
N VAL A 212 -16.65 0.01 17.02
CA VAL A 212 -16.04 1.21 17.65
C VAL A 212 -14.96 1.81 16.75
N VAL A 213 -14.05 0.96 16.22
CA VAL A 213 -12.97 1.39 15.33
C VAL A 213 -13.53 1.96 14.02
N PHE A 214 -14.53 1.31 13.43
CA PHE A 214 -15.16 1.80 12.20
C PHE A 214 -15.89 3.14 12.38
N ASN A 215 -16.49 3.38 13.55
CA ASN A 215 -17.08 4.67 13.85
C ASN A 215 -16.05 5.79 13.94
N ILE A 216 -14.89 5.51 14.56
CA ILE A 216 -13.77 6.46 14.58
C ILE A 216 -13.25 6.68 13.17
N LEU A 217 -13.00 5.62 12.40
CA LEU A 217 -12.53 5.73 11.02
C LEU A 217 -13.49 6.58 10.18
N LYS A 218 -14.79 6.34 10.24
CA LYS A 218 -15.80 7.13 9.52
C LYS A 218 -15.77 8.62 9.86
N SER A 219 -15.45 8.97 11.11
CA SER A 219 -15.35 10.38 11.53
C SER A 219 -14.12 11.10 10.95
N LEU A 220 -13.08 10.34 10.58
CA LEU A 220 -11.80 10.86 10.11
C LEU A 220 -11.69 10.95 8.59
N VAL A 221 -12.45 10.14 7.84
CA VAL A 221 -12.34 10.08 6.38
C VAL A 221 -13.40 10.91 5.69
N PRO A 222 -13.07 11.63 4.58
CA PRO A 222 -14.05 12.34 3.77
C PRO A 222 -15.13 11.40 3.22
N LYS A 223 -16.34 11.93 2.97
CA LYS A 223 -17.46 11.15 2.42
C LYS A 223 -17.11 10.38 1.15
N LYS A 224 -16.28 10.96 0.29
CA LYS A 224 -15.78 10.32 -0.94
C LYS A 224 -14.96 9.05 -0.68
N ILE A 225 -14.18 9.02 0.41
CA ILE A 225 -13.43 7.83 0.80
C ILE A 225 -14.34 6.82 1.50
N GLN A 226 -15.31 7.31 2.30
CA GLN A 226 -16.29 6.43 2.94
C GLN A 226 -17.05 5.59 1.91
N SER A 227 -17.40 6.16 0.73
CA SER A 227 -18.08 5.44 -0.35
C SER A 227 -17.25 4.34 -1.02
N ARG A 228 -15.96 4.25 -0.72
CA ARG A 228 -15.05 3.20 -1.22
C ARG A 228 -14.80 2.09 -0.19
N ILE A 229 -15.36 2.21 1.01
CA ILE A 229 -15.20 1.25 2.10
C ILE A 229 -16.45 0.37 2.16
N PHE A 230 -16.25 -0.93 2.00
CA PHE A 230 -17.28 -1.95 2.01
C PHE A 230 -17.07 -2.88 3.21
N MET A 231 -18.14 -3.23 3.87
CA MET A 231 -18.16 -4.21 4.96
C MET A 231 -19.12 -5.32 4.53
N HIS A 232 -18.62 -6.54 4.45
CA HIS A 232 -19.37 -7.69 3.95
C HIS A 232 -19.80 -8.60 5.09
N ASN A 233 -21.05 -9.07 5.02
CA ASN A 233 -21.58 -10.06 5.96
C ASN A 233 -21.04 -11.46 5.62
N ASN A 234 -20.88 -11.75 4.31
CA ASN A 234 -20.27 -12.98 3.82
C ASN A 234 -18.96 -12.66 3.10
N PRO A 235 -17.88 -13.42 3.32
CA PRO A 235 -16.61 -13.20 2.63
C PRO A 235 -16.73 -13.26 1.10
N SER A 236 -17.59 -14.14 0.56
CA SER A 236 -17.82 -14.26 -0.88
C SER A 236 -18.54 -13.07 -1.54
N ASP A 237 -19.10 -12.12 -0.75
CA ASP A 237 -19.74 -10.94 -1.31
C ASP A 237 -18.76 -10.05 -2.07
N VAL A 238 -17.45 -10.18 -1.83
CA VAL A 238 -16.39 -9.48 -2.61
C VAL A 238 -16.45 -9.83 -4.11
N LEU A 239 -16.97 -11.00 -4.47
CA LEU A 239 -17.15 -11.45 -5.86
C LEU A 239 -18.17 -10.58 -6.64
N GLN A 240 -18.99 -9.79 -5.96
CA GLN A 240 -19.89 -8.82 -6.60
C GLN A 240 -19.17 -7.54 -7.06
N HIS A 241 -17.94 -7.32 -6.55
CA HIS A 241 -17.16 -6.09 -6.78
C HIS A 241 -15.88 -6.36 -7.56
N ILE A 242 -15.34 -7.57 -7.46
CA ILE A 242 -14.03 -7.93 -7.99
C ILE A 242 -14.18 -9.23 -8.77
N LYS A 243 -13.57 -9.31 -9.94
CA LYS A 243 -13.63 -10.51 -10.77
C LYS A 243 -12.94 -11.71 -10.10
N LYS A 244 -13.50 -12.88 -10.34
CA LYS A 244 -13.14 -14.14 -9.68
C LYS A 244 -11.65 -14.50 -9.82
N GLU A 245 -11.04 -14.18 -10.96
CA GLU A 245 -9.64 -14.44 -11.27
C GLU A 245 -8.64 -13.64 -10.43
N CYS A 246 -9.10 -12.56 -9.79
CA CYS A 246 -8.29 -11.71 -8.91
C CYS A 246 -8.54 -11.98 -7.42
N ILE A 247 -9.41 -12.93 -7.09
CA ILE A 247 -9.79 -13.25 -5.71
C ILE A 247 -9.19 -14.60 -5.31
N PRO A 248 -8.59 -14.70 -4.11
CA PRO A 248 -8.07 -15.97 -3.59
C PRO A 248 -9.11 -17.07 -3.55
N SER A 249 -8.65 -18.32 -3.77
CA SER A 249 -9.50 -19.52 -3.70
C SER A 249 -10.18 -19.68 -2.35
N ASP A 250 -9.55 -19.28 -1.26
CA ASP A 250 -10.13 -19.29 0.10
C ASP A 250 -11.39 -18.40 0.24
N LEU A 251 -11.55 -17.43 -0.66
CA LEU A 251 -12.68 -16.49 -0.69
C LEU A 251 -13.66 -16.80 -1.84
N GLY A 252 -13.54 -17.97 -2.45
CA GLY A 252 -14.38 -18.41 -3.57
C GLY A 252 -13.92 -17.91 -4.94
N GLY A 253 -12.72 -17.35 -5.04
CA GLY A 253 -12.07 -16.95 -6.29
C GLY A 253 -11.35 -18.10 -7.02
N CYS A 254 -10.57 -17.72 -8.03
CA CYS A 254 -9.76 -18.64 -8.85
C CYS A 254 -8.25 -18.38 -8.73
N ASP A 255 -7.81 -17.41 -7.94
CA ASP A 255 -6.40 -17.15 -7.70
C ASP A 255 -5.82 -18.15 -6.66
N LYS A 256 -4.51 -18.11 -6.47
CA LYS A 256 -3.82 -18.81 -5.39
C LYS A 256 -4.49 -18.53 -4.04
N SER A 257 -4.34 -19.44 -3.09
CA SER A 257 -4.80 -19.20 -1.71
C SER A 257 -4.12 -17.98 -1.08
N ILE A 258 -4.76 -17.41 -0.05
CA ILE A 258 -4.16 -16.30 0.72
C ILE A 258 -2.80 -16.71 1.28
N LYS A 259 -2.66 -17.98 1.69
CA LYS A 259 -1.39 -18.52 2.17
C LYS A 259 -0.32 -18.48 1.08
N GLU A 260 -0.59 -19.03 -0.09
CA GLU A 260 0.39 -19.06 -1.20
C GLU A 260 0.80 -17.65 -1.64
N LEU A 261 -0.17 -16.73 -1.77
CA LEU A 261 0.11 -15.33 -2.09
C LEU A 261 0.95 -14.64 -1.00
N GLY A 262 0.65 -14.96 0.27
CA GLY A 262 1.37 -14.41 1.42
C GLY A 262 2.80 -14.93 1.54
N GLU A 263 3.03 -16.22 1.31
CA GLU A 263 4.37 -16.82 1.31
C GLU A 263 5.22 -16.24 0.18
N LEU A 264 4.66 -16.17 -1.03
CA LEU A 264 5.34 -15.53 -2.16
C LEU A 264 5.72 -14.07 -1.89
N CYS A 265 4.83 -13.32 -1.25
CA CYS A 265 5.13 -11.94 -0.86
C CYS A 265 6.29 -11.87 0.15
N LYS A 266 6.29 -12.72 1.19
CA LYS A 266 7.38 -12.79 2.18
C LYS A 266 8.73 -13.09 1.54
N GLU A 267 8.78 -14.11 0.68
CA GLU A 267 9.99 -14.50 -0.04
C GLU A 267 10.55 -13.32 -0.85
N ASN A 268 9.69 -12.63 -1.60
CA ASN A 268 10.09 -11.47 -2.40
C ASN A 268 10.60 -10.31 -1.54
N ILE A 269 9.94 -9.99 -0.43
CA ILE A 269 10.36 -8.91 0.47
C ILE A 269 11.73 -9.23 1.09
N VAL A 270 11.98 -10.49 1.47
CA VAL A 270 13.28 -10.92 2.01
C VAL A 270 14.37 -10.89 0.93
N ALA A 271 14.06 -11.35 -0.28
CA ALA A 271 15.01 -11.34 -1.40
C ALA A 271 15.43 -9.91 -1.79
N GLU A 272 14.55 -8.93 -1.64
CA GLU A 272 14.81 -7.52 -1.97
C GLU A 272 15.33 -6.68 -0.77
N ARG A 273 15.91 -7.34 0.25
CA ARG A 273 16.39 -6.68 1.48
C ARG A 273 17.27 -5.46 1.19
N GLU A 274 18.19 -5.55 0.23
CA GLU A 274 19.09 -4.46 -0.13
C GLU A 274 18.35 -3.20 -0.58
N MET A 275 17.22 -3.35 -1.28
CA MET A 275 16.40 -2.24 -1.73
C MET A 275 15.78 -1.46 -0.56
N PHE A 276 15.45 -2.15 0.54
CA PHE A 276 14.92 -1.53 1.76
C PHE A 276 15.99 -0.90 2.63
N MET A 277 17.20 -1.46 2.62
CA MET A 277 18.28 -1.02 3.49
C MET A 277 19.10 0.12 2.87
N ASN A 278 19.46 0.01 1.59
CA ASN A 278 20.39 0.91 0.91
C ASN A 278 19.87 1.45 -0.43
N GLY A 279 18.75 0.90 -0.95
CA GLY A 279 18.17 1.29 -2.23
C GLY A 279 17.11 2.39 -2.12
N ILE A 280 16.36 2.58 -3.21
CA ILE A 280 15.32 3.62 -3.34
C ILE A 280 14.26 3.54 -2.21
N LEU A 281 13.98 2.35 -1.69
CA LEU A 281 12.98 2.18 -0.64
C LEU A 281 13.49 2.57 0.76
N SER A 282 14.78 2.83 0.94
CA SER A 282 15.35 3.39 2.17
C SER A 282 15.28 4.92 2.24
N LEU A 283 15.08 5.59 1.11
CA LEU A 283 15.18 7.04 1.00
C LEU A 283 14.07 7.78 1.78
N LYS A 284 14.44 8.92 2.38
CA LYS A 284 13.58 9.79 3.19
C LYS A 284 13.86 11.25 2.82
N ALA A 285 12.97 12.16 3.19
CA ALA A 285 13.23 13.59 3.07
C ALA A 285 14.20 14.07 4.16
N ASP A 286 15.03 15.07 3.84
CA ASP A 286 15.84 15.81 4.80
C ASP A 286 15.00 17.00 5.33
N MET A 287 14.35 16.78 6.47
CA MET A 287 13.40 17.77 7.02
C MET A 287 14.06 19.08 7.42
N ASP A 288 15.37 19.11 7.67
CA ASP A 288 16.10 20.35 8.02
C ASP A 288 16.25 21.27 6.79
N LYS A 289 16.26 20.71 5.59
CA LYS A 289 16.31 21.44 4.33
C LYS A 289 14.95 21.78 3.74
N LYS A 290 13.86 21.32 4.36
CA LYS A 290 12.51 21.64 3.85
C LYS A 290 12.25 23.14 3.94
N PRO A 291 11.90 23.80 2.82
CA PRO A 291 11.55 25.22 2.84
C PRO A 291 10.43 25.49 3.85
N LYS A 292 10.64 26.46 4.74
CA LYS A 292 9.57 26.93 5.64
C LYS A 292 8.63 27.78 4.81
N ASP A 293 7.44 27.25 4.52
CA ASP A 293 6.41 28.06 3.88
C ASP A 293 6.05 29.24 4.78
N THR A 294 6.01 30.43 4.17
CA THR A 294 5.55 31.67 4.83
C THR A 294 4.08 31.61 5.27
N ASN A 295 3.33 30.60 4.81
CA ASN A 295 1.98 30.25 5.27
C ASN A 295 2.00 29.04 6.23
N SER A 296 2.88 29.10 7.25
CA SER A 296 3.17 28.03 8.20
C SER A 296 1.96 27.49 9.00
N ASN A 297 0.78 28.10 8.89
CA ASN A 297 -0.43 27.58 9.52
C ASN A 297 -1.10 26.43 8.74
N GLU A 298 -0.88 26.31 7.42
CA GLU A 298 -1.51 25.22 6.64
C GLU A 298 -0.66 23.94 6.61
N GLN A 299 0.66 24.03 6.66
CA GLN A 299 1.53 22.85 6.64
C GLN A 299 1.76 22.23 8.02
N SER A 300 1.81 22.99 9.10
CA SER A 300 1.72 22.43 10.44
C SER A 300 0.36 21.78 10.69
N GLU A 301 -0.70 22.23 10.00
CA GLU A 301 -2.02 21.62 10.00
C GLU A 301 -2.12 20.39 9.05
N LEU A 302 -1.40 20.34 7.92
CA LEU A 302 -1.31 19.19 7.04
C LEU A 302 -0.53 18.02 7.69
N PHE A 303 0.54 18.34 8.41
CA PHE A 303 1.29 17.36 9.20
C PHE A 303 0.87 17.34 10.67
N GLY A 304 -0.23 18.00 11.03
CA GLY A 304 -0.87 18.23 12.31
C GLY A 304 -0.57 17.26 13.44
N PHE A 305 0.67 17.24 13.91
CA PHE A 305 1.03 16.58 15.18
C PHE A 305 0.45 17.34 16.39
N ASP A 306 0.01 18.62 16.19
CA ASP A 306 -0.68 19.44 17.16
C ASP A 306 -2.14 19.72 16.76
N GLY A 307 -3.00 18.83 17.11
CA GLY A 307 -4.36 19.02 17.69
C GLY A 307 -5.52 19.56 16.87
N ASN A 308 -5.43 20.09 15.65
CA ASN A 308 -6.57 20.66 14.91
C ASN A 308 -6.81 20.02 13.55
N PHE A 309 -8.04 19.48 13.37
CA PHE A 309 -8.50 18.89 12.12
C PHE A 309 -8.96 19.96 11.13
N LYS A 310 -8.27 20.10 10.00
CA LYS A 310 -8.92 20.45 8.73
C LYS A 310 -9.12 19.18 7.91
N GLN A 311 -10.28 19.08 7.28
CA GLN A 311 -10.69 17.97 6.44
C GLN A 311 -9.68 17.80 5.30
N LEU A 312 -8.95 16.68 5.27
CA LEU A 312 -8.04 16.33 4.18
C LEU A 312 -8.83 16.27 2.87
N ASN A 313 -8.51 17.15 1.92
CA ASN A 313 -9.06 17.08 0.56
C ASN A 313 -8.34 15.98 -0.21
N ILE A 314 -8.91 14.79 -0.16
CA ILE A 314 -8.45 13.63 -0.95
C ILE A 314 -9.36 13.55 -2.18
N ASP A 315 -8.90 14.07 -3.31
CA ASP A 315 -9.56 13.90 -4.62
C ASP A 315 -9.14 12.64 -5.36
#